data_095a0bfacc9cb3849d80a3899082db9e
#
_entry.id   095a0bfacc9cb3849d80a3899082db9e
#
_cell.length_a   1.000
_cell.length_b   1.000
_cell.length_c   1.000
_cell.angle_alpha   90.00
_cell.angle_beta   90.00
_cell.angle_gamma   90.00
#
_symmetry.space_group_name_H-M   'P 1'
#
loop_
_entity.id
_entity.type
_entity.pdbx_description
1 polymer ?
#
loop_
_entity_poly.entity_id
_entity_poly.type
_entity_poly.pdbx_seq_one_letter_code
_entity_poly.pdbx_strand_id
1 'polypeptide(L)'
;MKKLLFVLISCSLLLPGCSKKDDTTKALNALYEGYYEAVSSSEYFITQSDYYTLSGEIVAVQDGTYRYSIILDNPQIAMYDVVMMGVENNIEYSEAKKMMPSIGLLSDKYSLIPFQSNSEKNYVKGLVISGDSKEASVQLKLLVEWSNRLRDKQYREFFDITLDENGISFNSNLESNE
;
A
#
# COMPACT_ATOMS: atom_id res chain seq x y z
N MET A 1 33.68 63.52 -34.10
CA MET A 1 32.91 62.26 -34.41
C MET A 1 33.26 61.21 -33.37
N LYS A 2 32.44 61.08 -32.33
CA LYS A 2 32.67 60.13 -31.25
C LYS A 2 31.78 58.91 -31.48
N LYS A 3 32.37 57.74 -31.71
CA LYS A 3 31.66 56.50 -31.86
C LYS A 3 31.39 55.95 -30.46
N LEU A 4 30.12 55.87 -30.07
CA LEU A 4 29.64 55.30 -28.84
C LEU A 4 29.49 53.75 -29.03
N LEU A 5 30.31 53.01 -28.36
CA LEU A 5 30.25 51.49 -28.36
C LEU A 5 29.27 51.02 -27.31
N PHE A 6 28.13 50.54 -27.76
CA PHE A 6 27.15 49.87 -26.84
C PHE A 6 27.60 48.43 -26.63
N VAL A 7 28.06 48.11 -25.42
CA VAL A 7 28.30 46.74 -24.98
C VAL A 7 27.00 46.20 -24.37
N LEU A 8 26.36 45.29 -25.09
CA LEU A 8 25.19 44.56 -24.63
C LEU A 8 25.65 43.43 -23.72
N ILE A 9 25.53 43.61 -22.40
CA ILE A 9 25.74 42.53 -21.43
C ILE A 9 24.49 41.69 -21.42
N SER A 10 24.56 40.53 -22.10
CA SER A 10 23.56 39.49 -22.04
C SER A 10 23.69 38.75 -20.69
N CYS A 11 22.86 39.11 -19.70
CA CYS A 11 22.77 38.42 -18.43
C CYS A 11 21.89 37.18 -18.62
N SER A 12 22.51 36.05 -18.95
CA SER A 12 21.85 34.75 -18.98
C SER A 12 21.53 34.32 -17.53
N LEU A 13 20.29 34.54 -17.13
CA LEU A 13 19.71 34.00 -15.92
C LEU A 13 19.62 32.48 -16.08
N LEU A 14 20.63 31.76 -15.60
CA LEU A 14 20.55 30.32 -15.35
C LEU A 14 19.62 30.12 -14.14
N LEU A 15 18.35 29.84 -14.42
CA LEU A 15 17.41 29.40 -13.42
C LEU A 15 17.76 27.94 -13.01
N PRO A 16 18.13 27.65 -11.77
CA PRO A 16 18.21 26.28 -11.28
C PRO A 16 16.78 25.80 -11.00
N GLY A 17 16.12 25.33 -12.03
CA GLY A 17 14.79 24.75 -11.91
C GLY A 17 14.83 23.26 -12.11
N CYS A 18 15.26 22.47 -11.07
CA CYS A 18 15.06 21.03 -11.09
C CYS A 18 15.41 20.32 -9.74
N SER A 19 14.96 20.80 -8.58
CA SER A 19 15.21 20.04 -7.36
C SER A 19 13.95 19.52 -6.66
N LYS A 20 12.81 20.18 -6.80
CA LYS A 20 11.59 19.79 -6.08
C LYS A 20 10.98 18.43 -6.52
N LYS A 21 11.13 18.04 -7.77
CA LYS A 21 10.54 16.80 -8.30
C LYS A 21 11.32 15.57 -7.84
N ASP A 22 12.64 15.67 -7.76
CA ASP A 22 13.50 14.57 -7.30
C ASP A 22 13.32 14.30 -5.82
N ASP A 23 13.16 15.33 -5.00
CA ASP A 23 12.96 15.18 -3.56
C ASP A 23 11.62 14.53 -3.23
N THR A 24 10.55 14.87 -3.96
CA THR A 24 9.24 14.24 -3.79
C THR A 24 9.28 12.75 -4.15
N THR A 25 9.92 12.39 -5.25
CA THR A 25 10.06 11.00 -5.68
C THR A 25 10.86 10.18 -4.68
N LYS A 26 11.95 10.72 -4.15
CA LYS A 26 12.76 10.06 -3.11
C LYS A 26 11.95 9.85 -1.83
N ALA A 27 11.17 10.84 -1.42
CA ALA A 27 10.32 10.72 -0.22
C ALA A 27 9.24 9.65 -0.39
N LEU A 28 8.60 9.56 -1.56
CA LEU A 28 7.61 8.53 -1.85
C LEU A 28 8.22 7.12 -1.91
N ASN A 29 9.41 6.99 -2.49
CA ASN A 29 10.12 5.71 -2.52
C ASN A 29 10.52 5.28 -1.11
N ALA A 30 11.06 6.17 -0.29
CA ALA A 30 11.41 5.87 1.09
C ALA A 30 10.18 5.50 1.95
N LEU A 31 9.03 6.15 1.71
CA LEU A 31 7.78 5.79 2.35
C LEU A 31 7.36 4.36 1.96
N TYR A 32 7.36 4.05 0.67
CA TYR A 32 7.01 2.72 0.17
C TYR A 32 7.93 1.64 0.73
N GLU A 33 9.24 1.85 0.68
CA GLU A 33 10.26 0.95 1.23
C GLU A 33 10.04 0.70 2.73
N GLY A 34 9.79 1.76 3.51
CA GLY A 34 9.52 1.62 4.94
C GLY A 34 8.27 0.79 5.26
N TYR A 35 7.20 0.89 4.43
CA TYR A 35 6.04 0.01 4.58
C TYR A 35 6.34 -1.43 4.14
N TYR A 36 7.08 -1.59 3.04
CA TYR A 36 7.52 -2.91 2.58
C TYR A 36 8.31 -3.64 3.66
N GLU A 37 9.31 -2.97 4.25
CA GLU A 37 10.11 -3.50 5.34
C GLU A 37 9.26 -3.84 6.57
N ALA A 38 8.32 -2.97 6.95
CA ALA A 38 7.43 -3.22 8.07
C ALA A 38 6.57 -4.48 7.87
N VAL A 39 6.10 -4.74 6.64
CA VAL A 39 5.35 -5.96 6.29
C VAL A 39 6.27 -7.19 6.31
N SER A 40 7.42 -7.10 5.64
CA SER A 40 8.33 -8.25 5.46
C SER A 40 8.96 -8.71 6.76
N SER A 41 9.34 -7.76 7.64
CA SER A 41 10.00 -8.03 8.92
C SER A 41 9.04 -8.34 10.08
N SER A 42 7.73 -8.31 9.85
CA SER A 42 6.77 -8.62 10.91
C SER A 42 6.89 -10.09 11.33
N GLU A 43 6.90 -10.32 12.63
CA GLU A 43 6.93 -11.66 13.27
C GLU A 43 5.62 -11.98 13.98
N TYR A 44 4.75 -10.98 14.19
CA TYR A 44 3.46 -11.14 14.85
C TYR A 44 2.34 -10.99 13.85
N PHE A 45 1.58 -12.08 13.68
CA PHE A 45 0.44 -12.14 12.79
C PHE A 45 -0.81 -12.54 13.56
N ILE A 46 -1.90 -11.84 13.30
CA ILE A 46 -3.22 -12.21 13.80
C ILE A 46 -3.96 -13.01 12.72
N THR A 47 -4.92 -13.81 13.15
CA THR A 47 -5.78 -14.60 12.24
C THR A 47 -7.16 -13.98 12.04
N GLN A 48 -7.51 -12.97 12.83
CA GLN A 48 -8.79 -12.28 12.76
C GLN A 48 -8.63 -10.87 13.35
N SER A 49 -9.32 -9.89 12.76
CA SER A 49 -9.49 -8.55 13.32
C SER A 49 -10.85 -8.44 14.01
N ASP A 50 -10.90 -7.71 15.13
CA ASP A 50 -12.15 -7.32 15.77
C ASP A 50 -12.79 -6.09 15.10
N TYR A 51 -12.10 -5.46 14.17
CA TYR A 51 -12.46 -4.14 13.64
C TYR A 51 -12.99 -4.15 12.22
N TYR A 52 -12.73 -5.20 11.44
CA TYR A 52 -13.15 -5.35 10.05
C TYR A 52 -13.08 -6.81 9.59
N THR A 53 -13.60 -7.05 8.41
CA THR A 53 -13.51 -8.37 7.76
C THR A 53 -12.42 -8.33 6.68
N LEU A 54 -11.59 -9.38 6.62
CA LEU A 54 -10.71 -9.68 5.50
C LEU A 54 -11.27 -10.88 4.74
N SER A 55 -11.39 -10.72 3.43
CA SER A 55 -11.71 -11.80 2.50
C SER A 55 -10.82 -11.72 1.27
N GLY A 56 -10.76 -12.78 0.48
CA GLY A 56 -9.97 -12.79 -0.74
C GLY A 56 -10.46 -13.82 -1.73
N GLU A 57 -10.13 -13.58 -2.97
CA GLU A 57 -10.40 -14.47 -4.08
C GLU A 57 -9.21 -14.51 -5.04
N ILE A 58 -9.03 -15.63 -5.71
CA ILE A 58 -8.07 -15.80 -6.80
C ILE A 58 -8.79 -16.43 -7.98
N VAL A 59 -8.66 -15.84 -9.15
CA VAL A 59 -9.34 -16.28 -10.37
C VAL A 59 -8.35 -16.44 -11.51
N ALA A 60 -8.54 -17.49 -12.31
CA ALA A 60 -7.79 -17.66 -13.55
C ALA A 60 -8.17 -16.56 -14.55
N VAL A 61 -7.15 -15.96 -15.19
CA VAL A 61 -7.33 -15.01 -16.28
C VAL A 61 -6.88 -15.64 -17.62
N GLN A 62 -7.17 -14.95 -18.72
CA GLN A 62 -6.69 -15.41 -20.03
C GLN A 62 -5.16 -15.45 -20.00
N ASP A 63 -4.52 -16.36 -20.68
CA ASP A 63 -3.05 -16.55 -20.76
C ASP A 63 -2.40 -17.47 -19.71
N GLY A 64 -3.20 -18.12 -18.87
CA GLY A 64 -2.70 -19.08 -17.88
C GLY A 64 -2.09 -18.42 -16.62
N THR A 65 -2.41 -17.16 -16.38
CA THR A 65 -2.11 -16.47 -15.11
C THR A 65 -3.36 -16.39 -14.23
N TYR A 66 -3.16 -15.94 -13.01
CA TYR A 66 -4.22 -15.76 -12.01
C TYR A 66 -4.19 -14.32 -11.52
N ARG A 67 -5.36 -13.77 -11.24
CA ARG A 67 -5.52 -12.51 -10.53
C ARG A 67 -6.12 -12.77 -9.17
N TYR A 68 -5.48 -12.22 -8.14
CA TYR A 68 -6.00 -12.27 -6.81
C TYR A 68 -6.47 -10.89 -6.34
N SER A 69 -7.41 -10.89 -5.41
CA SER A 69 -7.91 -9.70 -4.73
C SER A 69 -8.04 -9.98 -3.25
N ILE A 70 -7.55 -9.05 -2.41
CA ILE A 70 -7.79 -9.03 -0.97
C ILE A 70 -8.71 -7.86 -0.69
N ILE A 71 -9.80 -8.15 0.00
CA ILE A 71 -10.89 -7.23 0.29
C ILE A 71 -10.93 -6.98 1.78
N LEU A 72 -10.91 -5.73 2.18
CA LEU A 72 -11.14 -5.25 3.53
C LEU A 72 -12.48 -4.51 3.55
N ASP A 73 -13.43 -5.00 4.31
CA ASP A 73 -14.77 -4.43 4.40
C ASP A 73 -15.39 -4.57 5.80
N ASN A 74 -16.69 -4.26 5.92
CA ASN A 74 -17.48 -4.41 7.13
C ASN A 74 -16.81 -3.79 8.39
N PRO A 75 -16.39 -2.50 8.35
CA PRO A 75 -15.75 -1.87 9.49
C PRO A 75 -16.68 -1.82 10.71
N GLN A 76 -16.17 -2.23 11.87
CA GLN A 76 -16.90 -2.20 13.15
C GLN A 76 -16.67 -0.88 13.89
N ILE A 77 -15.61 -0.17 13.55
CA ILE A 77 -15.24 1.15 14.08
C ILE A 77 -14.93 2.11 12.93
N ALA A 78 -14.86 3.40 13.23
CA ALA A 78 -14.40 4.38 12.26
C ALA A 78 -12.88 4.31 12.11
N MET A 79 -12.42 3.95 10.92
CA MET A 79 -11.02 3.83 10.53
C MET A 79 -10.70 4.94 9.54
N TYR A 80 -9.77 5.82 9.90
CA TYR A 80 -9.38 6.97 9.07
C TYR A 80 -8.01 6.74 8.44
N ASP A 81 -7.82 7.30 7.25
CA ASP A 81 -6.55 7.28 6.50
C ASP A 81 -5.99 5.85 6.38
N VAL A 82 -6.85 4.92 5.97
CA VAL A 82 -6.53 3.49 5.92
C VAL A 82 -5.47 3.22 4.85
N VAL A 83 -4.45 2.46 5.24
CA VAL A 83 -3.44 1.90 4.34
C VAL A 83 -3.56 0.39 4.38
N MET A 84 -3.55 -0.24 3.22
CA MET A 84 -3.39 -1.69 3.09
C MET A 84 -2.26 -1.98 2.11
N MET A 85 -1.37 -2.90 2.47
CA MET A 85 -0.25 -3.35 1.63
C MET A 85 -0.02 -4.84 1.81
N GLY A 86 0.21 -5.54 0.70
CA GLY A 86 0.58 -6.95 0.68
C GLY A 86 1.97 -7.16 0.09
N VAL A 87 2.77 -8.05 0.71
CA VAL A 87 4.04 -8.52 0.14
C VAL A 87 3.88 -9.99 -0.25
N GLU A 88 4.09 -10.27 -1.54
CA GLU A 88 3.91 -11.58 -2.14
C GLU A 88 5.11 -12.50 -1.84
N ASN A 89 4.83 -13.75 -1.47
CA ASN A 89 5.78 -14.86 -1.44
C ASN A 89 7.11 -14.57 -0.71
N ASN A 90 7.08 -13.69 0.30
CA ASN A 90 8.25 -13.25 1.07
C ASN A 90 9.42 -12.72 0.20
N ILE A 91 9.12 -12.12 -0.96
CA ILE A 91 10.15 -11.55 -1.84
C ILE A 91 10.84 -10.40 -1.10
N GLU A 92 12.17 -10.36 -1.13
CA GLU A 92 12.95 -9.24 -0.61
C GLU A 92 12.72 -7.97 -1.45
N TYR A 93 12.77 -6.79 -0.83
CA TYR A 93 12.55 -5.52 -1.54
C TYR A 93 13.48 -5.32 -2.73
N SER A 94 14.76 -5.70 -2.58
CA SER A 94 15.78 -5.62 -3.62
C SER A 94 15.54 -6.55 -4.82
N GLU A 95 14.75 -7.61 -4.62
CA GLU A 95 14.43 -8.63 -5.63
C GLU A 95 13.07 -8.39 -6.28
N ALA A 96 12.26 -7.48 -5.71
CA ALA A 96 10.93 -7.18 -6.20
C ALA A 96 10.98 -6.53 -7.59
N LYS A 97 10.47 -7.23 -8.60
CA LYS A 97 10.42 -6.77 -10.00
C LYS A 97 9.25 -5.84 -10.31
N LYS A 98 8.31 -5.72 -9.39
CA LYS A 98 7.10 -4.90 -9.50
C LYS A 98 6.77 -4.30 -8.14
N MET A 99 6.01 -3.23 -8.14
CA MET A 99 5.44 -2.72 -6.91
C MET A 99 4.43 -3.72 -6.35
N MET A 100 4.49 -3.96 -5.05
CA MET A 100 3.52 -4.77 -4.33
C MET A 100 2.17 -4.06 -4.24
N PRO A 101 1.06 -4.80 -4.25
CA PRO A 101 -0.26 -4.21 -4.18
C PRO A 101 -0.45 -3.43 -2.88
N SER A 102 -0.89 -2.18 -3.02
CA SER A 102 -1.16 -1.30 -1.88
C SER A 102 -2.24 -0.28 -2.21
N ILE A 103 -2.91 0.22 -1.20
CA ILE A 103 -3.87 1.32 -1.29
C ILE A 103 -3.71 2.25 -0.09
N GLY A 104 -3.98 3.55 -0.28
CA GLY A 104 -3.86 4.57 0.76
C GLY A 104 -2.42 5.00 1.07
N LEU A 105 -1.41 4.37 0.46
CA LEU A 105 0.01 4.66 0.69
C LEU A 105 0.55 5.73 -0.27
N LEU A 106 0.44 5.48 -1.57
CA LEU A 106 0.91 6.38 -2.64
C LEU A 106 -0.26 6.99 -3.43
N SER A 107 -1.48 6.73 -3.00
CA SER A 107 -2.74 7.18 -3.59
C SER A 107 -3.52 8.02 -2.59
N ASP A 108 -4.78 8.34 -2.94
CA ASP A 108 -5.69 9.02 -2.04
C ASP A 108 -5.89 8.22 -0.74
N LYS A 109 -6.05 8.96 0.35
CA LYS A 109 -6.38 8.39 1.65
C LYS A 109 -7.88 8.14 1.73
N TYR A 110 -8.24 6.94 2.14
CA TYR A 110 -9.62 6.50 2.32
C TYR A 110 -9.93 6.29 3.79
N SER A 111 -11.20 6.42 4.14
CA SER A 111 -11.70 6.11 5.47
C SER A 111 -12.86 5.13 5.37
N LEU A 112 -12.87 4.13 6.25
CA LEU A 112 -13.98 3.21 6.41
C LEU A 112 -14.75 3.59 7.67
N ILE A 113 -15.97 4.07 7.47
CA ILE A 113 -16.86 4.49 8.55
C ILE A 113 -18.07 3.58 8.55
N PRO A 114 -18.41 2.91 9.68
CA PRO A 114 -19.56 2.02 9.74
C PRO A 114 -20.83 2.68 9.18
N PHE A 115 -21.49 1.98 8.26
CA PHE A 115 -22.75 2.41 7.64
C PHE A 115 -22.71 3.72 6.85
N GLN A 116 -21.51 4.26 6.53
CA GLN A 116 -21.38 5.51 5.78
C GLN A 116 -20.60 5.28 4.48
N SER A 117 -21.02 6.03 3.45
CA SER A 117 -20.30 6.15 2.18
C SER A 117 -20.47 7.59 1.70
N ASN A 118 -19.35 8.26 1.38
CA ASN A 118 -19.35 9.63 0.88
C ASN A 118 -18.09 9.85 0.03
N SER A 119 -18.27 9.95 -1.27
CA SER A 119 -17.16 10.09 -2.22
C SER A 119 -16.40 11.42 -2.05
N GLU A 120 -17.08 12.50 -1.65
CA GLU A 120 -16.42 13.80 -1.46
C GLU A 120 -15.46 13.79 -0.24
N LYS A 121 -15.69 12.88 0.71
CA LYS A 121 -14.86 12.71 1.92
C LYS A 121 -13.97 11.48 1.86
N ASN A 122 -13.92 10.77 0.72
CA ASN A 122 -13.26 9.49 0.57
C ASN A 122 -13.71 8.45 1.61
N TYR A 123 -14.99 8.48 1.99
CA TYR A 123 -15.60 7.44 2.84
C TYR A 123 -16.09 6.32 1.95
N VAL A 124 -15.49 5.15 2.09
CA VAL A 124 -15.77 3.97 1.28
C VAL A 124 -16.29 2.82 2.14
N LYS A 125 -16.98 1.87 1.51
CA LYS A 125 -17.52 0.70 2.22
C LYS A 125 -16.48 -0.39 2.43
N GLY A 126 -15.46 -0.43 1.58
CA GLY A 126 -14.37 -1.38 1.62
C GLY A 126 -13.22 -0.93 0.73
N LEU A 127 -12.08 -1.59 0.90
CA LEU A 127 -10.87 -1.39 0.10
C LEU A 127 -10.48 -2.71 -0.53
N VAL A 128 -9.84 -2.65 -1.68
CA VAL A 128 -9.34 -3.82 -2.39
C VAL A 128 -7.92 -3.56 -2.84
N ILE A 129 -7.03 -4.51 -2.60
CA ILE A 129 -5.74 -4.60 -3.28
C ILE A 129 -5.75 -5.85 -4.17
N SER A 130 -5.09 -5.76 -5.31
CA SER A 130 -5.05 -6.87 -6.28
C SER A 130 -3.66 -7.02 -6.87
N GLY A 131 -3.31 -8.25 -7.21
CA GLY A 131 -2.07 -8.59 -7.91
C GLY A 131 -2.27 -9.75 -8.87
N ASP A 132 -1.24 -10.01 -9.68
CA ASP A 132 -1.23 -11.12 -10.62
C ASP A 132 -0.21 -12.17 -10.16
N SER A 133 -0.59 -13.45 -10.22
CA SER A 133 0.22 -14.61 -9.89
C SER A 133 0.33 -15.54 -11.09
N LYS A 134 1.42 -16.30 -11.15
CA LYS A 134 1.55 -17.42 -12.10
C LYS A 134 0.96 -18.72 -11.56
N GLU A 135 0.74 -18.78 -10.25
CA GLU A 135 0.25 -19.95 -9.55
C GLU A 135 -1.21 -19.70 -9.09
N ALA A 136 -1.97 -20.79 -8.97
CA ALA A 136 -3.35 -20.78 -8.45
C ALA A 136 -3.43 -20.50 -6.94
N SER A 137 -2.31 -20.29 -6.29
CA SER A 137 -2.20 -19.94 -4.87
C SER A 137 -1.12 -18.89 -4.70
N VAL A 138 -1.29 -18.00 -3.72
CA VAL A 138 -0.30 -16.97 -3.37
C VAL A 138 -0.20 -16.84 -1.85
N GLN A 139 1.03 -16.81 -1.34
CA GLN A 139 1.28 -16.43 0.05
C GLN A 139 1.44 -14.91 0.14
N LEU A 140 0.83 -14.30 1.13
CA LEU A 140 0.87 -12.86 1.33
C LEU A 140 1.08 -12.53 2.80
N LYS A 141 2.07 -11.69 3.08
CA LYS A 141 2.09 -10.92 4.31
C LYS A 141 1.35 -9.62 4.09
N LEU A 142 0.40 -9.30 4.95
CA LEU A 142 -0.45 -8.11 4.83
C LEU A 142 -0.26 -7.19 6.03
N LEU A 143 -0.29 -5.90 5.76
CA LEU A 143 -0.45 -4.83 6.74
C LEU A 143 -1.77 -4.12 6.47
N VAL A 144 -2.53 -3.90 7.53
CA VAL A 144 -3.63 -2.94 7.58
C VAL A 144 -3.29 -1.91 8.65
N GLU A 145 -3.22 -0.65 8.26
CA GLU A 145 -2.97 0.48 9.15
C GLU A 145 -4.13 1.47 9.07
N TRP A 146 -4.48 2.08 10.19
CA TRP A 146 -5.47 3.16 10.22
C TRP A 146 -5.22 4.13 11.38
N SER A 147 -5.81 5.29 11.30
CA SER A 147 -5.82 6.28 12.38
C SER A 147 -7.17 6.36 13.05
N ASN A 148 -7.20 6.82 14.31
CA ASN A 148 -8.43 7.25 14.96
C ASN A 148 -8.95 8.57 14.36
N ARG A 149 -10.12 9.04 14.83
CA ARG A 149 -10.75 10.27 14.32
C ARG A 149 -9.87 11.52 14.47
N LEU A 150 -9.09 11.62 15.52
CA LEU A 150 -8.22 12.77 15.79
C LEU A 150 -6.88 12.68 15.05
N ARG A 151 -6.57 11.52 14.46
CA ARG A 151 -5.29 11.20 13.79
C ARG A 151 -4.07 11.34 14.70
N ASP A 152 -4.28 11.21 16.00
CA ASP A 152 -3.21 11.24 17.02
C ASP A 152 -2.76 9.83 17.45
N LYS A 153 -3.50 8.79 17.00
CA LYS A 153 -3.16 7.38 17.22
C LYS A 153 -3.25 6.61 15.91
N GLN A 154 -2.25 5.79 15.66
CA GLN A 154 -2.21 4.82 14.58
C GLN A 154 -2.30 3.40 15.14
N TYR A 155 -2.97 2.55 14.41
CA TYR A 155 -3.15 1.13 14.70
C TYR A 155 -2.61 0.35 13.51
N ARG A 156 -1.99 -0.81 13.78
CA ARG A 156 -1.48 -1.72 12.77
C ARG A 156 -1.85 -3.13 13.11
N GLU A 157 -2.28 -3.86 12.11
CA GLU A 157 -2.50 -5.30 12.18
C GLU A 157 -1.78 -5.96 11.03
N PHE A 158 -1.15 -7.10 11.33
CA PHE A 158 -0.41 -7.87 10.35
C PHE A 158 -1.01 -9.26 10.23
N PHE A 159 -1.05 -9.79 9.01
CA PHE A 159 -1.55 -11.10 8.69
C PHE A 159 -0.54 -11.82 7.80
N ASP A 160 -0.35 -13.11 8.05
CA ASP A 160 0.30 -14.04 7.13
C ASP A 160 -0.79 -14.97 6.60
N ILE A 161 -1.02 -14.93 5.31
CA ILE A 161 -2.12 -15.66 4.68
C ILE A 161 -1.64 -16.45 3.46
N THR A 162 -2.33 -17.53 3.18
CA THR A 162 -2.33 -18.20 1.88
C THR A 162 -3.71 -18.01 1.25
N LEU A 163 -3.72 -17.56 0.01
CA LEU A 163 -4.94 -17.41 -0.78
C LEU A 163 -4.93 -18.41 -1.91
N ASP A 164 -5.98 -19.20 -2.02
CA ASP A 164 -6.23 -20.18 -3.08
C ASP A 164 -7.70 -20.16 -3.51
N GLU A 165 -8.14 -21.13 -4.28
CA GLU A 165 -9.53 -21.25 -4.77
C GLU A 165 -10.58 -21.37 -3.66
N ASN A 166 -10.18 -21.76 -2.44
CA ASN A 166 -11.06 -21.87 -1.27
C ASN A 166 -11.13 -20.55 -0.47
N GLY A 167 -10.38 -19.52 -0.86
CA GLY A 167 -10.29 -18.24 -0.19
C GLY A 167 -9.05 -18.10 0.69
N ILE A 168 -9.15 -17.28 1.74
CA ILE A 168 -8.04 -16.99 2.65
C ILE A 168 -7.90 -18.09 3.71
N SER A 169 -6.67 -18.59 3.86
CA SER A 169 -6.21 -19.37 5.00
C SER A 169 -5.17 -18.56 5.76
N PHE A 170 -5.33 -18.42 7.08
CA PHE A 170 -4.38 -17.70 7.93
C PHE A 170 -3.29 -18.65 8.42
N ASN A 171 -2.03 -18.26 8.16
CA ASN A 171 -0.87 -19.00 8.63
C ASN A 171 -0.61 -18.59 10.10
N SER A 172 -0.96 -19.45 11.05
CA SER A 172 -0.68 -19.19 12.45
C SER A 172 0.77 -19.57 12.77
N ASN A 173 1.56 -18.66 13.34
CA ASN A 173 2.86 -18.97 13.94
C ASN A 173 2.69 -19.71 15.29
N LEU A 174 1.73 -20.61 15.40
CA LEU A 174 1.68 -21.53 16.52
C LEU A 174 2.72 -22.62 16.25
N GLU A 175 4.00 -22.34 16.53
CA GLU A 175 4.90 -23.42 16.87
C GLU A 175 4.26 -24.16 18.04
N SER A 176 3.76 -25.36 17.78
CA SER A 176 3.42 -26.32 18.80
C SER A 176 4.72 -26.64 19.54
N ASN A 177 4.95 -26.00 20.69
CA ASN A 177 5.89 -26.52 21.66
C ASN A 177 5.30 -27.85 22.19
N GLU A 178 5.67 -28.95 21.53
CA GLU A 178 5.65 -30.28 22.11
C GLU A 178 7.00 -30.56 22.79
#